data_f51bb59699eca7035a08e168d1dacf63
#
_entry.id   f51bb59699eca7035a08e168d1dacf63
#
_cell.length_a   1.000
_cell.length_b   1.000
_cell.length_c   1.000
_cell.angle_alpha   90.00
_cell.angle_beta   90.00
_cell.angle_gamma   90.00
#
_symmetry.space_group_name_H-M   'P 1'
#
loop_
_entity.id
_entity.type
_entity.pdbx_description
1 polymer ?
#
loop_
_entity_poly.entity_id
_entity_poly.type
_entity_poly.pdbx_seq_one_letter_code
_entity_poly.pdbx_strand_id
1 'polypeptide(L)'
;MSRNELDSFIIREARPEDAADLLEYLRQIGSETHNLTFGPEGIPFSVEEERRFLESMQSSQRSKYFLALDGADIVGNANIQSYARERMQHRANIALSVKMSHWEQGIGSALMRQMIGFARSLEVELITLEVLSENKRAIALYKKFGFEQFGVLDRFYKLEGKYYAADYMKLDLNQQ
;
A
#
# COMPACT_ATOMS: atom_id res chain seq x y z
N MET A 1 9.25 21.58 28.32
CA MET A 1 8.34 21.70 27.17
C MET A 1 8.64 20.55 26.25
N SER A 2 7.86 19.47 26.34
CA SER A 2 8.01 18.28 25.51
C SER A 2 7.52 18.60 24.10
N ARG A 3 8.43 18.59 23.12
CA ARG A 3 8.03 18.47 21.72
C ARG A 3 7.35 17.11 21.58
N ASN A 4 6.10 17.10 21.15
CA ASN A 4 5.42 15.89 20.72
C ASN A 4 6.26 15.25 19.60
N GLU A 5 6.78 14.05 19.87
CA GLU A 5 7.47 13.17 18.91
C GLU A 5 6.51 12.58 17.87
N LEU A 6 5.44 13.29 17.47
CA LEU A 6 4.34 12.73 16.70
C LEU A 6 4.37 13.04 15.21
N ASP A 7 5.41 13.73 14.67
CA ASP A 7 5.47 14.01 13.23
C ASP A 7 6.91 13.95 12.69
N SER A 8 7.55 12.77 12.75
CA SER A 8 8.83 12.56 12.07
C SER A 8 8.65 12.32 10.56
N PHE A 9 7.43 12.14 10.06
CA PHE A 9 7.15 11.89 8.66
C PHE A 9 5.93 12.67 8.16
N ILE A 10 5.89 12.94 6.86
CA ILE A 10 4.73 13.53 6.18
C ILE A 10 4.14 12.52 5.19
N ILE A 11 2.81 12.60 4.96
CA ILE A 11 2.16 11.85 3.89
C ILE A 11 1.63 12.84 2.84
N ARG A 12 1.92 12.54 1.58
CA ARG A 12 1.39 13.27 0.43
C ARG A 12 1.11 12.34 -0.74
N GLU A 13 0.36 12.83 -1.71
CA GLU A 13 0.24 12.16 -3.01
C GLU A 13 1.60 12.12 -3.71
N ALA A 14 1.88 11.00 -4.39
CA ALA A 14 3.04 10.84 -5.24
C ALA A 14 2.93 11.77 -6.47
N ARG A 15 4.08 12.21 -6.96
CA ARG A 15 4.22 13.07 -8.13
C ARG A 15 5.09 12.37 -9.17
N PRO A 16 4.99 12.73 -10.45
CA PRO A 16 5.84 12.16 -11.49
C PRO A 16 7.34 12.28 -11.22
N GLU A 17 7.76 13.34 -10.51
CA GLU A 17 9.16 13.59 -10.13
C GLU A 17 9.69 12.58 -9.13
N ASP A 18 8.82 11.90 -8.38
CA ASP A 18 9.21 10.90 -7.38
C ASP A 18 9.63 9.55 -8.02
N ALA A 19 9.46 9.38 -9.32
CA ALA A 19 9.60 8.08 -10.01
C ALA A 19 10.95 7.38 -9.74
N ALA A 20 12.07 8.12 -9.80
CA ALA A 20 13.40 7.56 -9.58
C ALA A 20 13.57 7.10 -8.12
N ASP A 21 13.20 7.95 -7.16
CA ASP A 21 13.32 7.67 -5.73
C ASP A 21 12.37 6.54 -5.30
N LEU A 22 11.17 6.48 -5.91
CA LEU A 22 10.22 5.40 -5.67
C LEU A 22 10.74 4.05 -6.16
N LEU A 23 11.34 3.98 -7.35
CA LEU A 23 11.95 2.75 -7.85
C LEU A 23 13.10 2.28 -6.95
N GLU A 24 13.91 3.20 -6.42
CA GLU A 24 14.98 2.86 -5.47
C GLU A 24 14.39 2.35 -4.15
N TYR A 25 13.37 3.03 -3.62
CA TYR A 25 12.62 2.57 -2.45
C TYR A 25 12.07 1.14 -2.66
N LEU A 26 11.47 0.84 -3.82
CA LEU A 26 10.91 -0.49 -4.11
C LEU A 26 11.98 -1.58 -4.14
N ARG A 27 13.18 -1.32 -4.71
CA ARG A 27 14.31 -2.24 -4.63
C ARG A 27 14.76 -2.47 -3.20
N GLN A 28 14.86 -1.40 -2.41
CA GLN A 28 15.26 -1.50 -1.01
C GLN A 28 14.30 -2.38 -0.22
N ILE A 29 13.00 -2.10 -0.24
CA ILE A 29 12.03 -2.90 0.52
C ILE A 29 11.92 -4.34 0.01
N GLY A 30 12.12 -4.58 -1.29
CA GLY A 30 12.21 -5.91 -1.87
C GLY A 30 13.39 -6.73 -1.32
N SER A 31 14.47 -6.06 -0.93
CA SER A 31 15.62 -6.71 -0.27
C SER A 31 15.41 -6.94 1.24
N GLU A 32 14.52 -6.17 1.88
CA GLU A 32 14.28 -6.23 3.32
C GLU A 32 13.36 -7.39 3.73
N THR A 33 12.50 -7.85 2.84
CA THR A 33 11.46 -8.82 3.19
C THR A 33 10.96 -9.63 1.99
N HIS A 34 10.52 -10.85 2.24
CA HIS A 34 9.82 -11.69 1.27
C HIS A 34 8.28 -11.53 1.31
N ASN A 35 7.79 -10.53 2.02
CA ASN A 35 6.34 -10.27 2.10
C ASN A 35 5.76 -9.58 0.85
N LEU A 36 6.60 -9.23 -0.13
CA LEU A 36 6.23 -8.59 -1.38
C LEU A 36 6.24 -9.59 -2.54
N THR A 37 5.56 -9.26 -3.62
CA THR A 37 5.55 -10.09 -4.84
C THR A 37 6.77 -9.88 -5.73
N PHE A 38 7.72 -9.03 -5.32
CA PHE A 38 9.00 -8.75 -5.96
C PHE A 38 10.10 -8.76 -4.90
N GLY A 39 11.34 -9.02 -5.33
CA GLY A 39 12.53 -9.05 -4.50
C GLY A 39 13.41 -7.80 -4.69
N PRO A 40 14.74 -7.94 -4.48
CA PRO A 40 15.70 -6.83 -4.63
C PRO A 40 15.79 -6.26 -6.05
N GLU A 41 15.28 -6.95 -7.05
CA GLU A 41 15.13 -6.43 -8.42
C GLU A 41 14.12 -5.28 -8.51
N GLY A 42 13.22 -5.18 -7.53
CA GLY A 42 12.11 -4.22 -7.54
C GLY A 42 11.06 -4.57 -8.60
N ILE A 43 10.38 -3.55 -9.13
CA ILE A 43 9.46 -3.70 -10.26
C ILE A 43 10.20 -3.43 -11.58
N PRO A 44 9.81 -4.11 -12.69
CA PRO A 44 10.52 -4.03 -13.97
C PRO A 44 10.16 -2.80 -14.79
N PHE A 45 10.11 -1.62 -14.15
CA PHE A 45 9.83 -0.34 -14.81
C PHE A 45 11.11 0.49 -14.94
N SER A 46 11.26 1.16 -16.08
CA SER A 46 12.17 2.29 -16.23
C SER A 46 11.63 3.50 -15.47
N VAL A 47 12.50 4.47 -15.18
CA VAL A 47 12.09 5.73 -14.54
C VAL A 47 10.99 6.45 -15.35
N GLU A 48 11.06 6.38 -16.68
CA GLU A 48 10.08 7.00 -17.55
C GLU A 48 8.71 6.28 -17.52
N GLU A 49 8.70 4.95 -17.41
CA GLU A 49 7.46 4.18 -17.25
C GLU A 49 6.81 4.45 -15.90
N GLU A 50 7.61 4.49 -14.82
CA GLU A 50 7.13 4.84 -13.50
C GLU A 50 6.59 6.27 -13.45
N ARG A 51 7.27 7.23 -14.10
CA ARG A 51 6.79 8.62 -14.24
C ARG A 51 5.40 8.67 -14.88
N ARG A 52 5.19 7.98 -16.01
CA ARG A 52 3.88 7.91 -16.68
C ARG A 52 2.83 7.23 -15.82
N PHE A 53 3.22 6.21 -15.08
CA PHE A 53 2.31 5.56 -14.13
C PHE A 53 1.87 6.56 -13.04
N LEU A 54 2.79 7.28 -12.42
CA LEU A 54 2.48 8.29 -11.42
C LEU A 54 1.65 9.45 -11.98
N GLU A 55 1.90 9.90 -13.22
CA GLU A 55 1.06 10.87 -13.93
C GLU A 55 -0.38 10.37 -14.08
N SER A 56 -0.54 9.10 -14.45
CA SER A 56 -1.85 8.47 -14.57
C SER A 56 -2.58 8.38 -13.23
N MET A 57 -1.86 8.06 -12.15
CA MET A 57 -2.42 8.02 -10.80
C MET A 57 -2.82 9.42 -10.31
N GLN A 58 -1.99 10.44 -10.56
CA GLN A 58 -2.26 11.82 -10.16
C GLN A 58 -3.49 12.39 -10.87
N SER A 59 -3.64 12.12 -12.18
CA SER A 59 -4.80 12.57 -12.98
C SER A 59 -6.06 11.75 -12.74
N SER A 60 -5.95 10.57 -12.13
CA SER A 60 -7.09 9.70 -11.87
C SER A 60 -8.00 10.28 -10.78
N GLN A 61 -9.31 10.24 -11.05
CA GLN A 61 -10.33 10.54 -10.04
C GLN A 61 -10.67 9.33 -9.16
N ARG A 62 -10.23 8.13 -9.55
CA ARG A 62 -10.60 6.86 -8.88
C ARG A 62 -9.44 6.08 -8.32
N SER A 63 -8.23 6.59 -8.45
CA SER A 63 -7.01 5.97 -7.95
C SER A 63 -6.09 7.02 -7.34
N LYS A 64 -5.34 6.65 -6.30
CA LYS A 64 -4.34 7.51 -5.68
C LYS A 64 -3.12 6.70 -5.27
N TYR A 65 -1.98 7.35 -5.32
CA TYR A 65 -0.72 6.83 -4.82
C TYR A 65 -0.18 7.79 -3.76
N PHE A 66 0.06 7.30 -2.56
CA PHE A 66 0.55 8.08 -1.43
C PHE A 66 1.97 7.66 -1.07
N LEU A 67 2.78 8.63 -0.68
CA LEU A 67 4.13 8.43 -0.14
C LEU A 67 4.19 8.95 1.29
N ALA A 68 4.88 8.20 2.14
CA ALA A 68 5.33 8.66 3.45
C ALA A 68 6.81 9.04 3.32
N LEU A 69 7.16 10.23 3.77
CA LEU A 69 8.50 10.82 3.65
C LEU A 69 9.04 11.16 5.04
N ASP A 70 10.27 10.75 5.31
CA ASP A 70 11.09 11.28 6.43
C ASP A 70 12.17 12.18 5.83
N GLY A 71 12.01 13.49 5.99
CA GLY A 71 12.79 14.46 5.23
C GLY A 71 12.58 14.29 3.71
N ALA A 72 13.64 13.95 2.99
CA ALA A 72 13.59 13.67 1.55
C ALA A 72 13.39 12.18 1.22
N ASP A 73 13.58 11.30 2.19
CA ASP A 73 13.53 9.85 1.96
C ASP A 73 12.12 9.30 1.91
N ILE A 74 11.81 8.48 0.92
CA ILE A 74 10.58 7.68 0.89
C ILE A 74 10.76 6.54 1.89
N VAL A 75 9.88 6.50 2.90
CA VAL A 75 9.89 5.49 3.97
C VAL A 75 8.66 4.61 3.97
N GLY A 76 7.66 4.95 3.16
CA GLY A 76 6.46 4.15 2.96
C GLY A 76 5.72 4.57 1.69
N ASN A 77 4.96 3.64 1.15
CA ASN A 77 4.04 3.92 0.05
C ASN A 77 2.70 3.21 0.25
N ALA A 78 1.67 3.73 -0.39
CA ALA A 78 0.37 3.10 -0.46
C ALA A 78 -0.35 3.50 -1.73
N ASN A 79 -1.12 2.59 -2.28
CA ASN A 79 -2.01 2.89 -3.39
C ASN A 79 -3.42 2.36 -3.14
N ILE A 80 -4.38 3.06 -3.71
CA ILE A 80 -5.77 2.66 -3.78
C ILE A 80 -6.27 2.79 -5.21
N GLN A 81 -6.92 1.76 -5.71
CA GLN A 81 -7.52 1.73 -7.03
C GLN A 81 -8.98 1.31 -6.91
N SER A 82 -9.90 2.23 -7.24
CA SER A 82 -11.31 1.94 -7.39
C SER A 82 -11.63 1.66 -8.86
N TYR A 83 -12.58 0.76 -9.08
CA TYR A 83 -12.97 0.37 -10.43
C TYR A 83 -13.83 1.46 -11.10
N ALA A 84 -13.58 1.74 -12.38
CA ALA A 84 -14.32 2.74 -13.14
C ALA A 84 -15.67 2.21 -13.71
N ARG A 85 -15.83 0.88 -13.83
CA ARG A 85 -17.05 0.28 -14.36
C ARG A 85 -18.18 0.42 -13.34
N GLU A 86 -19.34 0.91 -13.75
CA GLU A 86 -20.52 1.16 -12.90
C GLU A 86 -20.84 0.00 -11.94
N ARG A 87 -20.85 -1.24 -12.44
CA ARG A 87 -21.14 -2.44 -11.63
C ARG A 87 -20.05 -2.78 -10.61
N MET A 88 -18.91 -2.12 -10.64
CA MET A 88 -17.72 -2.39 -9.81
C MET A 88 -17.26 -1.18 -9.02
N GLN A 89 -17.81 0.02 -9.30
CA GLN A 89 -17.32 1.28 -8.74
C GLN A 89 -17.48 1.39 -7.21
N HIS A 90 -18.31 0.55 -6.60
CA HIS A 90 -18.46 0.40 -5.16
C HIS A 90 -17.28 -0.32 -4.49
N ARG A 91 -16.30 -0.77 -5.28
CA ARG A 91 -15.15 -1.55 -4.80
C ARG A 91 -13.83 -0.84 -5.07
N ALA A 92 -12.87 -1.06 -4.16
CA ALA A 92 -11.48 -0.68 -4.35
C ALA A 92 -10.53 -1.79 -3.89
N ASN A 93 -9.32 -1.78 -4.42
CA ASN A 93 -8.21 -2.59 -3.95
C ASN A 93 -7.12 -1.67 -3.40
N ILE A 94 -6.41 -2.10 -2.37
CA ILE A 94 -5.32 -1.35 -1.76
C ILE A 94 -4.06 -2.20 -1.60
N ALA A 95 -2.91 -1.53 -1.63
CA ALA A 95 -1.64 -2.09 -1.22
C ALA A 95 -0.83 -1.04 -0.46
N LEU A 96 0.02 -1.45 0.47
CA LEU A 96 0.95 -0.58 1.16
C LEU A 96 2.22 -1.31 1.57
N SER A 97 3.30 -0.56 1.71
CA SER A 97 4.54 -1.03 2.30
C SER A 97 5.21 0.08 3.12
N VAL A 98 6.08 -0.31 4.05
CA VAL A 98 6.87 0.59 4.90
C VAL A 98 8.26 -0.01 5.06
N LYS A 99 9.33 0.80 4.94
CA LYS A 99 10.72 0.38 5.21
C LYS A 99 10.83 -0.25 6.61
N MET A 100 11.64 -1.32 6.71
CA MET A 100 11.84 -2.05 7.97
C MET A 100 12.32 -1.12 9.09
N SER A 101 13.21 -0.19 8.79
CA SER A 101 13.74 0.80 9.76
C SER A 101 12.68 1.74 10.35
N HIS A 102 11.50 1.83 9.72
CA HIS A 102 10.40 2.71 10.11
C HIS A 102 9.14 1.94 10.55
N TRP A 103 9.28 0.67 10.82
CA TRP A 103 8.17 -0.12 11.36
C TRP A 103 7.78 0.34 12.76
N GLU A 104 6.51 0.15 13.12
CA GLU A 104 5.93 0.48 14.44
C GLU A 104 5.91 1.98 14.80
N GLN A 105 6.23 2.86 13.84
CA GLN A 105 6.22 4.33 14.01
C GLN A 105 4.89 4.98 13.55
N GLY A 106 3.85 4.18 13.27
CA GLY A 106 2.52 4.70 12.90
C GLY A 106 2.33 5.00 11.41
N ILE A 107 3.37 4.90 10.58
CA ILE A 107 3.31 5.20 9.13
C ILE A 107 2.25 4.38 8.41
N GLY A 108 2.23 3.05 8.62
CA GLY A 108 1.22 2.19 8.02
C GLY A 108 -0.21 2.58 8.41
N SER A 109 -0.43 2.97 9.66
CA SER A 109 -1.75 3.45 10.12
C SER A 109 -2.12 4.78 9.49
N ALA A 110 -1.17 5.67 9.28
CA ALA A 110 -1.40 6.96 8.63
C ALA A 110 -1.73 6.78 7.14
N LEU A 111 -1.01 5.92 6.42
CA LEU A 111 -1.30 5.55 5.03
C LEU A 111 -2.68 4.90 4.88
N MET A 112 -3.05 3.99 5.80
CA MET A 112 -4.39 3.39 5.81
C MET A 112 -5.49 4.43 5.96
N ARG A 113 -5.33 5.41 6.86
CA ARG A 113 -6.31 6.51 7.01
C ARG A 113 -6.48 7.32 5.73
N GLN A 114 -5.39 7.61 5.00
CA GLN A 114 -5.46 8.31 3.71
C GLN A 114 -6.27 7.52 2.68
N MET A 115 -5.98 6.22 2.53
CA MET A 115 -6.67 5.36 1.57
C MET A 115 -8.16 5.20 1.91
N ILE A 116 -8.51 4.98 3.18
CA ILE A 116 -9.91 4.84 3.63
C ILE A 116 -10.66 6.17 3.46
N GLY A 117 -10.02 7.31 3.79
CA GLY A 117 -10.59 8.63 3.56
C GLY A 117 -10.90 8.90 2.08
N PHE A 118 -9.97 8.54 1.20
CA PHE A 118 -10.18 8.65 -0.25
C PHE A 118 -11.28 7.70 -0.74
N ALA A 119 -11.32 6.44 -0.27
CA ALA A 119 -12.39 5.50 -0.61
C ALA A 119 -13.79 6.05 -0.25
N ARG A 120 -13.92 6.62 0.95
CA ARG A 120 -15.18 7.24 1.40
C ARG A 120 -15.60 8.43 0.54
N SER A 121 -14.65 9.25 0.07
CA SER A 121 -14.95 10.39 -0.82
C SER A 121 -15.46 9.96 -2.19
N LEU A 122 -15.24 8.70 -2.59
CA LEU A 122 -15.71 8.09 -3.82
C LEU A 122 -16.95 7.20 -3.65
N GLU A 123 -17.53 7.17 -2.44
CA GLU A 123 -18.66 6.30 -2.09
C GLU A 123 -18.33 4.81 -2.34
N VAL A 124 -17.07 4.42 -2.15
CA VAL A 124 -16.65 3.01 -2.14
C VAL A 124 -17.22 2.34 -0.91
N GLU A 125 -17.84 1.19 -1.09
CA GLU A 125 -18.47 0.40 -0.01
C GLU A 125 -17.57 -0.72 0.48
N LEU A 126 -16.72 -1.28 -0.40
CA LEU A 126 -15.91 -2.46 -0.12
C LEU A 126 -14.46 -2.26 -0.55
N ILE A 127 -13.53 -2.32 0.40
CA ILE A 127 -12.09 -2.35 0.13
C ILE A 127 -11.58 -3.78 0.30
N THR A 128 -10.76 -4.25 -0.65
CA THR A 128 -10.10 -5.56 -0.58
C THR A 128 -8.60 -5.42 -0.66
N LEU A 129 -7.89 -6.39 -0.10
CA LEU A 129 -6.44 -6.52 -0.20
C LEU A 129 -6.01 -7.98 -0.13
N GLU A 130 -4.78 -8.22 -0.57
CA GLU A 130 -4.06 -9.48 -0.43
C GLU A 130 -2.86 -9.28 0.49
N VAL A 131 -2.62 -10.21 1.38
CA VAL A 131 -1.48 -10.16 2.30
C VAL A 131 -0.94 -11.56 2.54
N LEU A 132 0.38 -11.74 2.54
CA LEU A 132 0.94 -13.06 2.87
C LEU A 132 0.47 -13.52 4.24
N SER A 133 0.04 -14.78 4.33
CA SER A 133 -0.49 -15.37 5.56
C SER A 133 0.54 -15.41 6.71
N GLU A 134 1.84 -15.35 6.35
CA GLU A 134 2.95 -15.27 7.32
C GLU A 134 3.21 -13.83 7.80
N ASN A 135 2.70 -12.79 7.11
CA ASN A 135 2.90 -11.38 7.46
C ASN A 135 1.96 -10.92 8.59
N LYS A 136 2.21 -11.44 9.80
CA LYS A 136 1.35 -11.18 10.96
C LYS A 136 1.25 -9.71 11.34
N ARG A 137 2.31 -8.90 11.06
CA ARG A 137 2.29 -7.46 11.32
C ARG A 137 1.30 -6.73 10.42
N ALA A 138 1.35 -6.97 9.12
CA ALA A 138 0.41 -6.35 8.20
C ALA A 138 -1.03 -6.79 8.49
N ILE A 139 -1.25 -8.09 8.76
CA ILE A 139 -2.56 -8.63 9.14
C ILE A 139 -3.09 -7.93 10.42
N ALA A 140 -2.23 -7.72 11.43
CA ALA A 140 -2.62 -7.01 12.64
C ALA A 140 -3.00 -5.55 12.36
N LEU A 141 -2.25 -4.86 11.48
CA LEU A 141 -2.58 -3.51 11.02
C LEU A 141 -3.97 -3.50 10.35
N TYR A 142 -4.23 -4.39 9.39
CA TYR A 142 -5.51 -4.43 8.69
C TYR A 142 -6.68 -4.74 9.63
N LYS A 143 -6.52 -5.69 10.54
CA LYS A 143 -7.54 -6.00 11.58
C LYS A 143 -7.84 -4.80 12.47
N LYS A 144 -6.83 -3.99 12.83
CA LYS A 144 -7.02 -2.75 13.61
C LYS A 144 -7.95 -1.76 12.90
N PHE A 145 -8.00 -1.78 11.55
CA PHE A 145 -8.90 -0.95 10.73
C PHE A 145 -10.22 -1.64 10.39
N GLY A 146 -10.48 -2.83 10.93
CA GLY A 146 -11.74 -3.56 10.72
C GLY A 146 -11.74 -4.50 9.52
N PHE A 147 -10.59 -4.76 8.90
CA PHE A 147 -10.52 -5.76 7.84
C PHE A 147 -10.72 -7.17 8.39
N GLU A 148 -11.49 -7.95 7.67
CA GLU A 148 -11.79 -9.36 7.94
C GLU A 148 -11.23 -10.25 6.83
N GLN A 149 -10.67 -11.39 7.20
CA GLN A 149 -10.25 -12.42 6.24
C GLN A 149 -11.49 -13.12 5.67
N PHE A 150 -11.55 -13.26 4.35
CA PHE A 150 -12.65 -13.96 3.67
C PHE A 150 -12.19 -15.10 2.75
N GLY A 151 -10.89 -15.28 2.57
CA GLY A 151 -10.34 -16.34 1.75
C GLY A 151 -8.84 -16.50 1.94
N VAL A 152 -8.31 -17.63 1.44
CA VAL A 152 -6.88 -17.94 1.39
C VAL A 152 -6.55 -18.54 0.03
N LEU A 153 -5.41 -18.16 -0.55
CA LEU A 153 -4.83 -18.80 -1.73
C LEU A 153 -3.51 -19.46 -1.34
N ASP A 154 -3.49 -20.79 -1.25
CA ASP A 154 -2.36 -21.57 -0.74
C ASP A 154 -1.07 -21.47 -1.57
N ARG A 155 -1.17 -21.13 -2.84
CA ARG A 155 -0.03 -21.01 -3.77
C ARG A 155 -0.03 -19.65 -4.44
N PHE A 156 -0.07 -18.61 -3.62
CA PHE A 156 -0.13 -17.23 -4.10
C PHE A 156 1.13 -16.84 -4.88
N TYR A 157 2.31 -17.11 -4.34
CA TYR A 157 3.56 -17.02 -5.08
C TYR A 157 4.53 -18.15 -4.70
N LYS A 158 5.62 -18.29 -5.48
CA LYS A 158 6.67 -19.27 -5.28
C LYS A 158 8.02 -18.57 -5.19
N LEU A 159 8.78 -18.85 -4.13
CA LEU A 159 10.14 -18.37 -3.93
C LEU A 159 11.03 -19.58 -3.57
N GLU A 160 12.16 -19.74 -4.26
CA GLU A 160 13.14 -20.82 -4.01
C GLU A 160 12.52 -22.23 -3.90
N GLY A 161 11.51 -22.50 -4.72
CA GLY A 161 10.81 -23.78 -4.73
C GLY A 161 9.68 -23.93 -3.69
N LYS A 162 9.59 -23.06 -2.69
CA LYS A 162 8.53 -23.05 -1.67
C LYS A 162 7.35 -22.19 -2.11
N TYR A 163 6.13 -22.68 -1.90
CA TYR A 163 4.90 -21.92 -2.10
C TYR A 163 4.52 -21.16 -0.82
N TYR A 164 4.03 -19.94 -1.02
CA TYR A 164 3.54 -19.06 0.05
C TYR A 164 2.07 -18.76 -0.17
N ALA A 165 1.29 -18.82 0.92
CA ALA A 165 -0.12 -18.52 0.89
C ALA A 165 -0.37 -17.02 1.12
N ALA A 166 -1.48 -16.50 0.59
CA ALA A 166 -1.97 -15.16 0.91
C ALA A 166 -3.40 -15.23 1.46
N ASP A 167 -3.64 -14.40 2.48
CA ASP A 167 -4.96 -14.12 3.00
C ASP A 167 -5.60 -13.02 2.15
N TYR A 168 -6.84 -13.23 1.72
CA TYR A 168 -7.69 -12.21 1.13
C TYR A 168 -8.49 -11.56 2.24
N MET A 169 -8.35 -10.24 2.38
CA MET A 169 -9.06 -9.48 3.41
C MET A 169 -9.95 -8.41 2.80
N LYS A 170 -11.04 -8.09 3.49
CA LYS A 170 -12.02 -7.07 3.08
C LYS A 170 -12.38 -6.15 4.24
N LEU A 171 -12.71 -4.91 3.91
CA LEU A 171 -13.30 -3.93 4.80
C LEU A 171 -14.61 -3.44 4.18
N ASP A 172 -15.72 -3.64 4.88
CA ASP A 172 -17.04 -3.11 4.52
C ASP A 172 -17.22 -1.74 5.20
N LEU A 173 -17.25 -0.67 4.39
CA LEU A 173 -17.35 0.70 4.88
C LEU A 173 -18.78 1.09 5.31
N ASN A 174 -19.80 0.29 4.95
CA ASN A 174 -21.20 0.52 5.35
C ASN A 174 -21.50 -0.06 6.74
N GLN A 175 -20.61 -0.87 7.30
CA GLN A 175 -20.79 -1.52 8.60
C GLN A 175 -19.99 -0.83 9.74
N GLN A 176 -19.43 0.35 9.48
CA GLN A 176 -18.67 1.14 10.47
C GLN A 176 -19.44 2.32 11.02
#